data_3ace9cd0bd68e45505d8ac0aba15558d
#
_entry.id   3ace9cd0bd68e45505d8ac0aba15558d
#
_cell.length_a   1.000
_cell.length_b   1.000
_cell.length_c   1.000
_cell.angle_alpha   90.00
_cell.angle_beta   90.00
_cell.angle_gamma   90.00
#
_symmetry.space_group_name_H-M   'P 1'
#
loop_
_entity.id
_entity.type
_entity.pdbx_description
1 polymer ?
#
loop_
_entity_poly.entity_id
_entity_poly.type
_entity_poly.pdbx_seq_one_letter_code
_entity_poly.pdbx_strand_id
1 'polypeptide(L)' 'MDRYKFGEFIYQKRKALGLTQEELGKRLGVTNKAVSKWEVGETTPDITVLEPLAKIFQV' A
#
# COMPACT_ATOMS: atom_id res chain seq x y z
N MET A 1 6.49 14.44 1.91
CA MET A 1 5.70 13.57 1.02
C MET A 1 4.22 13.80 1.25
N ASP A 2 3.46 13.92 0.17
CA ASP A 2 2.02 14.11 0.24
C ASP A 2 1.35 12.74 0.44
N ARG A 3 0.69 12.56 1.58
CA ARG A 3 0.08 11.26 1.91
C ARG A 3 -1.05 10.89 0.95
N TYR A 4 -1.71 11.86 0.36
CA TYR A 4 -2.77 11.60 -0.61
C TYR A 4 -2.21 11.11 -1.93
N LYS A 5 -1.12 11.71 -2.40
CA LYS A 5 -0.44 11.27 -3.61
C LYS A 5 0.22 9.91 -3.39
N PHE A 6 0.76 9.69 -2.21
CA PHE A 6 1.36 8.40 -1.88
C PHE A 6 0.29 7.31 -1.85
N GLY A 7 -0.88 7.61 -1.29
CA GLY A 7 -2.01 6.68 -1.29
C GLY A 7 -2.48 6.35 -2.69
N GLU A 8 -2.56 7.35 -3.55
CA GLU A 8 -2.93 7.14 -4.95
C GLU A 8 -1.90 6.26 -5.65
N PHE A 9 -0.61 6.46 -5.36
CA PHE A 9 0.46 5.63 -5.91
C PHE A 9 0.27 4.16 -5.49
N ILE A 10 -0.02 3.92 -4.22
CA ILE A 10 -0.27 2.56 -3.73
C ILE A 10 -1.45 1.93 -4.48
N TYR A 11 -2.53 2.68 -4.62
CA TYR A 11 -3.72 2.20 -5.33
C TYR A 11 -3.37 1.82 -6.77
N GLN A 12 -2.70 2.71 -7.50
CA GLN A 12 -2.36 2.48 -8.90
C GLN A 12 -1.45 1.25 -9.06
N LYS A 13 -0.44 1.14 -8.22
CA LYS A 13 0.48 0.00 -8.29
C LYS A 13 -0.22 -1.30 -7.94
N ARG A 14 -1.05 -1.27 -6.90
CA ARG A 14 -1.82 -2.46 -6.50
C ARG A 14 -2.71 -2.93 -7.63
N LYS A 15 -3.45 -2.01 -8.26
CA LYS A 15 -4.34 -2.34 -9.36
C LYS A 15 -3.55 -2.87 -10.56
N ALA A 16 -2.41 -2.27 -10.86
CA ALA A 16 -1.57 -2.72 -11.97
C ALA A 16 -1.07 -4.15 -11.76
N LEU A 17 -0.88 -4.56 -10.51
CA LEU A 17 -0.46 -5.93 -10.19
C LEU A 17 -1.63 -6.90 -10.07
N GLY A 18 -2.86 -6.41 -10.21
CA GLY A 18 -4.04 -7.26 -10.09
C GLY A 18 -4.33 -7.74 -8.69
N LEU A 19 -3.85 -7.01 -7.67
CA LEU A 19 -4.03 -7.41 -6.27
C LEU A 19 -5.22 -6.70 -5.64
N THR A 20 -5.96 -7.41 -4.79
CA THR A 20 -6.96 -6.79 -3.92
C THR A 20 -6.24 -6.16 -2.73
N GLN A 21 -6.95 -5.30 -2.00
CA GLN A 21 -6.41 -4.74 -0.76
C GLN A 21 -6.07 -5.85 0.24
N GLU A 22 -6.90 -6.87 0.31
CA GLU A 22 -6.67 -8.00 1.20
C GLU A 22 -5.40 -8.77 0.79
N GLU A 23 -5.23 -9.00 -0.51
CA GLU A 23 -4.07 -9.72 -1.00
C GLU A 23 -2.77 -8.95 -0.73
N LEU A 24 -2.80 -7.64 -0.96
CA LEU A 24 -1.64 -6.82 -0.64
C LEU A 24 -1.37 -6.83 0.86
N GLY A 25 -2.41 -6.71 1.67
CA GLY A 25 -2.26 -6.76 3.12
C GLY A 25 -1.62 -8.06 3.59
N LYS A 26 -2.05 -9.19 3.04
CA LYS A 26 -1.47 -10.48 3.40
C LYS A 26 0.01 -10.56 3.07
N ARG A 27 0.40 -10.03 1.93
CA ARG A 27 1.82 -10.04 1.53
C ARG A 27 2.68 -9.17 2.45
N LEU A 28 2.09 -8.12 3.01
CA LEU A 28 2.79 -7.18 3.87
C LEU A 28 2.65 -7.52 5.36
N GLY A 29 1.76 -8.46 5.69
CA GLY A 29 1.49 -8.77 7.09
C GLY A 29 0.63 -7.74 7.78
N VAL A 30 -0.21 -7.02 7.04
CA VAL A 30 -1.12 -6.01 7.59
C VAL A 30 -2.55 -6.31 7.17
N THR A 31 -3.51 -5.60 7.73
CA THR A 31 -4.92 -5.79 7.41
C THR A 31 -5.30 -5.06 6.13
N ASN A 32 -6.41 -5.49 5.50
CA ASN A 32 -6.93 -4.78 4.34
C ASN A 32 -7.40 -3.37 4.73
N LYS A 33 -7.83 -3.17 5.98
CA LYS A 33 -8.21 -1.85 6.46
C LYS A 33 -7.02 -0.91 6.46
N ALA A 34 -5.83 -1.40 6.84
CA ALA A 34 -4.62 -0.58 6.81
C ALA A 34 -4.34 -0.12 5.38
N VAL A 35 -4.40 -1.05 4.42
CA VAL A 35 -4.17 -0.71 3.01
C VAL A 35 -5.20 0.32 2.54
N SER A 36 -6.46 0.12 2.89
CA SER A 36 -7.53 1.04 2.51
C SER A 36 -7.26 2.46 3.03
N LYS A 37 -6.83 2.57 4.29
CA LYS A 37 -6.53 3.87 4.89
C LYS A 37 -5.35 4.55 4.20
N TRP A 38 -4.34 3.79 3.81
CA TRP A 38 -3.21 4.35 3.06
C TRP A 38 -3.69 4.92 1.72
N GLU A 39 -4.56 4.18 1.03
CA GLU A 39 -4.99 4.57 -0.32
C GLU A 39 -5.84 5.83 -0.34
N VAL A 40 -6.56 6.11 0.75
CA VAL A 40 -7.34 7.35 0.85
C VAL A 40 -6.58 8.48 1.54
N GLY A 41 -5.33 8.23 1.94
CA GLY A 41 -4.50 9.25 2.55
C GLY A 41 -4.78 9.52 4.02
N GLU A 42 -5.52 8.61 4.67
CA GLU A 42 -5.83 8.78 6.08
C GLU A 42 -4.61 8.47 6.96
N THR A 43 -3.86 7.43 6.59
CA THR A 43 -2.62 7.07 7.29
C THR A 43 -1.57 6.71 6.24
N THR A 44 -0.33 6.54 6.68
CA THR A 44 0.76 6.07 5.82
C THR A 44 1.34 4.78 6.39
N PRO A 45 1.96 3.94 5.54
CA PRO A 45 2.59 2.72 6.03
C PRO A 45 3.73 3.03 6.99
N ASP A 46 3.88 2.17 8.00
CA ASP A 46 5.00 2.25 8.92
C ASP A 46 6.30 1.98 8.15
N ILE A 47 7.40 2.51 8.67
CA ILE A 47 8.71 2.38 8.00
C ILE A 47 9.09 0.91 7.82
N THR A 48 8.67 0.03 8.73
CA THR A 48 8.96 -1.40 8.64
C THR A 48 8.22 -2.07 7.49
N VAL A 49 7.18 -1.42 6.97
CA VAL A 49 6.37 -1.94 5.87
C VAL A 49 6.82 -1.36 4.53
N LEU A 50 7.48 -0.20 4.54
CA LEU A 50 7.87 0.49 3.30
C LEU A 50 8.81 -0.34 2.43
N GLU A 51 9.79 -1.01 3.02
CA GLU A 51 10.74 -1.81 2.26
C GLU A 51 10.06 -3.00 1.57
N PRO A 52 9.29 -3.85 2.30
CA PRO A 52 8.56 -4.91 1.62
C PRO A 52 7.59 -4.39 0.56
N LEU A 53 6.96 -3.24 0.82
CA LEU A 53 6.05 -2.63 -0.16
C LEU A 53 6.79 -2.26 -1.43
N ALA A 54 7.96 -1.63 -1.28
CA ALA A 54 8.78 -1.25 -2.42
C ALA A 54 9.21 -2.47 -3.23
N LYS A 55 9.53 -3.57 -2.57
CA LYS A 55 9.90 -4.81 -3.25
C LYS A 55 8.74 -5.37 -4.05
N ILE A 56 7.54 -5.38 -3.48
CA ILE A 56 6.35 -5.87 -4.18
C ILE A 56 6.06 -4.99 -5.40
N PHE A 57 6.21 -3.69 -5.26
CA PHE A 57 5.94 -2.74 -6.34
C PHE A 57 7.12 -2.58 -7.30
N GLN A 58 8.28 -3.14 -6.97
CA GLN A 58 9.49 -3.09 -7.79
C GLN A 58 9.97 -1.65 -8.04
N VAL A 59 10.01 -0.88 -6.98
CA VAL A 59 10.48 0.50 -7.03
C VAL A 59 11.63 0.72 -6.08
#